data_76f901d2c5eabe0810b9186a5fe963b1
#
_entry.id   76f901d2c5eabe0810b9186a5fe963b1
#
_cell.length_a   1.000
_cell.length_b   1.000
_cell.length_c   1.000
_cell.angle_alpha   90.00
_cell.angle_beta   90.00
_cell.angle_gamma   90.00
#
_symmetry.space_group_name_H-M   'P 1'
#
loop_
_entity.id
_entity.type
_entity.pdbx_description
1 polymer ?
#
loop_
_entity_poly.entity_id
_entity_poly.type
_entity_poly.pdbx_seq_one_letter_code
_entity_poly.pdbx_strand_id
1 'polypeptide(L)'
;MKRLVLGFAALVAASSLFAAEQTAEDAFIGNLISRMTLDEKIGQMIQTSAKLSTGALAQDSSDRPVDADFLARVKRGEIGSILGAAGIPNYNALQKAATESRLGIPLTVGNDMIHGCLTQFPIPLGLSASWDEAAWYRVGEVIARETPLKGCNWTFTPMVDIPRDARWGRIAESAGQDPLVASLYSAAMV
;
A
#
# COMPACT_ATOMS: atom_id res chain seq x y z
N MET A 1 38.40 15.99 -23.60
CA MET A 1 37.17 16.22 -24.38
C MET A 1 36.39 14.95 -24.73
N LYS A 2 37.01 13.88 -25.30
CA LYS A 2 36.26 12.64 -25.67
C LYS A 2 35.51 11.93 -24.53
N ARG A 3 36.06 11.92 -23.30
CA ARG A 3 35.41 11.28 -22.12
C ARG A 3 34.22 12.08 -21.58
N LEU A 4 34.22 13.41 -21.75
CA LEU A 4 33.10 14.26 -21.34
C LEU A 4 31.89 14.10 -22.30
N VAL A 5 32.12 13.94 -23.59
CA VAL A 5 31.12 13.75 -24.62
C VAL A 5 30.42 12.39 -24.48
N LEU A 6 31.20 11.33 -24.15
CA LEU A 6 30.60 10.01 -23.88
C LEU A 6 29.73 9.98 -22.61
N GLY A 7 30.13 10.70 -21.55
CA GLY A 7 29.32 10.81 -20.34
C GLY A 7 28.01 11.55 -20.56
N PHE A 8 28.00 12.60 -21.38
CA PHE A 8 26.81 13.37 -21.71
C PHE A 8 25.85 12.56 -22.63
N ALA A 9 26.39 11.82 -23.59
CA ALA A 9 25.60 10.96 -24.47
C ALA A 9 24.95 9.79 -23.69
N ALA A 10 25.64 9.20 -22.71
CA ALA A 10 25.09 8.16 -21.87
C ALA A 10 23.98 8.68 -20.92
N LEU A 11 24.13 9.91 -20.40
CA LEU A 11 23.13 10.56 -19.57
C LEU A 11 21.86 10.90 -20.36
N VAL A 12 21.99 11.38 -21.58
CA VAL A 12 20.85 11.69 -22.47
C VAL A 12 20.15 10.41 -22.93
N ALA A 13 20.91 9.33 -23.20
CA ALA A 13 20.32 8.04 -23.55
C ALA A 13 19.56 7.41 -22.36
N ALA A 14 20.08 7.54 -21.15
CA ALA A 14 19.40 7.06 -19.95
C ALA A 14 18.09 7.85 -19.68
N SER A 15 18.13 9.18 -19.82
CA SER A 15 16.94 10.01 -19.63
C SER A 15 15.86 9.77 -20.71
N SER A 16 16.26 9.46 -21.95
CA SER A 16 15.30 9.13 -23.02
C SER A 16 14.68 7.73 -22.84
N LEU A 17 15.41 6.77 -22.27
CA LEU A 17 14.87 5.46 -21.92
C LEU A 17 13.83 5.56 -20.77
N PHE A 18 14.12 6.35 -19.75
CA PHE A 18 13.16 6.62 -18.65
C PHE A 18 11.90 7.34 -19.16
N ALA A 19 12.04 8.32 -20.02
CA ALA A 19 10.90 9.05 -20.59
C ALA A 19 10.07 8.15 -21.54
N ALA A 20 10.70 7.23 -22.26
CA ALA A 20 9.99 6.29 -23.15
C ALA A 20 9.21 5.23 -22.35
N GLU A 21 9.74 4.76 -21.21
CA GLU A 21 9.08 3.80 -20.33
C GLU A 21 7.87 4.46 -19.64
N GLN A 22 8.03 5.68 -19.13
CA GLN A 22 6.95 6.45 -18.51
C GLN A 22 5.82 6.76 -19.50
N THR A 23 6.14 7.09 -20.75
CA THR A 23 5.13 7.33 -21.80
C THR A 23 4.37 6.06 -22.21
N ALA A 24 4.97 4.89 -22.15
CA ALA A 24 4.28 3.61 -22.40
C ALA A 24 3.29 3.27 -21.28
N GLU A 25 3.66 3.51 -20.03
CA GLU A 25 2.80 3.35 -18.88
C GLU A 25 1.62 4.33 -18.91
N ASP A 26 1.88 5.61 -19.16
CA ASP A 26 0.85 6.65 -19.30
C ASP A 26 -0.13 6.31 -20.42
N ALA A 27 0.36 5.81 -21.55
CA ALA A 27 -0.47 5.38 -22.68
C ALA A 27 -1.34 4.17 -22.30
N PHE A 28 -0.79 3.19 -21.55
CA PHE A 28 -1.53 2.04 -21.06
C PHE A 28 -2.64 2.48 -20.09
N ILE A 29 -2.31 3.32 -19.10
CA ILE A 29 -3.26 3.85 -18.13
C ILE A 29 -4.35 4.66 -18.82
N GLY A 30 -3.98 5.56 -19.75
CA GLY A 30 -4.92 6.36 -20.52
C GLY A 30 -5.88 5.51 -21.35
N ASN A 31 -5.39 4.44 -21.99
CA ASN A 31 -6.22 3.48 -22.72
C ASN A 31 -7.19 2.76 -21.78
N LEU A 32 -6.71 2.30 -20.62
CA LEU A 32 -7.54 1.64 -19.62
C LEU A 32 -8.67 2.56 -19.13
N ILE A 33 -8.34 3.80 -18.74
CA ILE A 33 -9.30 4.80 -18.29
C ILE A 33 -10.33 5.14 -19.37
N SER A 34 -9.92 5.20 -20.65
CA SER A 34 -10.83 5.50 -21.76
C SER A 34 -11.88 4.41 -21.99
N ARG A 35 -11.58 3.17 -21.59
CA ARG A 35 -12.48 2.01 -21.69
C ARG A 35 -13.42 1.87 -20.50
N MET A 36 -13.18 2.59 -19.40
CA MET A 36 -13.99 2.54 -18.19
C MET A 36 -15.32 3.26 -18.38
N THR A 37 -16.39 2.66 -17.90
CA THR A 37 -17.65 3.34 -17.61
C THR A 37 -17.50 4.31 -16.45
N LEU A 38 -18.46 5.22 -16.28
CA LEU A 38 -18.45 6.11 -15.11
C LEU A 38 -18.49 5.34 -13.79
N ASP A 39 -19.32 4.30 -13.71
CA ASP A 39 -19.44 3.47 -12.50
C ASP A 39 -18.14 2.75 -12.17
N GLU A 40 -17.42 2.25 -13.18
CA GLU A 40 -16.12 1.63 -12.98
C GLU A 40 -15.04 2.64 -12.53
N LYS A 41 -15.08 3.87 -13.05
CA LYS A 41 -14.19 4.95 -12.59
C LYS A 41 -14.46 5.30 -11.12
N ILE A 42 -15.73 5.41 -10.75
CA ILE A 42 -16.14 5.63 -9.36
C ILE A 42 -15.70 4.44 -8.50
N GLY A 43 -15.93 3.21 -8.98
CA GLY A 43 -15.51 1.98 -8.28
C GLY A 43 -14.02 1.95 -7.95
N GLN A 44 -13.14 2.37 -8.87
CA GLN A 44 -11.70 2.45 -8.61
C GLN A 44 -11.33 3.43 -7.48
N MET A 45 -12.17 4.41 -7.21
CA MET A 45 -11.98 5.39 -6.13
C MET A 45 -12.60 4.93 -4.80
N ILE A 46 -13.38 3.84 -4.80
CA ILE A 46 -14.02 3.32 -3.60
C ILE A 46 -13.08 2.37 -2.87
N GLN A 47 -12.77 2.73 -1.62
CA GLN A 47 -12.20 1.82 -0.64
C GLN A 47 -13.27 1.45 0.38
N THR A 48 -13.43 0.16 0.66
CA THR A 48 -14.41 -0.31 1.63
C THR A 48 -13.89 -1.52 2.39
N SER A 49 -14.46 -1.78 3.56
CA SER A 49 -14.23 -3.04 4.28
C SER A 49 -15.11 -4.14 3.70
N ALA A 50 -14.56 -5.32 3.50
CA ALA A 50 -15.32 -6.50 3.09
C ALA A 50 -16.18 -7.08 4.24
N LYS A 51 -16.33 -6.35 5.35
CA LYS A 51 -16.99 -6.80 6.59
C LYS A 51 -16.41 -8.11 7.15
N LEU A 52 -15.19 -8.40 6.82
CA LEU A 52 -14.44 -9.56 7.31
C LEU A 52 -13.95 -9.34 8.75
N SER A 53 -13.96 -8.08 9.19
CA SER A 53 -13.53 -7.66 10.52
C SER A 53 -14.57 -6.76 11.15
N THR A 54 -14.89 -6.97 12.42
CA THR A 54 -15.85 -6.16 13.19
C THR A 54 -15.19 -5.04 14.00
N GLY A 55 -13.94 -4.70 13.72
CA GLY A 55 -13.23 -3.60 14.37
C GLY A 55 -11.80 -3.48 13.87
N ALA A 56 -11.17 -2.33 14.13
CA ALA A 56 -9.79 -2.03 13.74
C ALA A 56 -8.76 -3.01 14.36
N LEU A 57 -9.16 -3.77 15.38
CA LEU A 57 -8.34 -4.75 16.10
C LEU A 57 -8.75 -6.20 15.82
N ALA A 58 -9.74 -6.47 14.97
CA ALA A 58 -10.13 -7.83 14.65
C ALA A 58 -9.06 -8.47 13.74
N GLN A 59 -8.07 -9.07 14.35
CA GLN A 59 -6.91 -9.67 13.70
C GLN A 59 -7.21 -10.99 12.97
N ASP A 60 -8.41 -11.55 13.09
CA ASP A 60 -8.70 -12.87 12.52
C ASP A 60 -10.12 -12.96 11.98
N SER A 61 -10.30 -12.44 10.78
CA SER A 61 -11.52 -12.62 10.00
C SER A 61 -11.36 -13.68 8.89
N SER A 62 -10.25 -14.39 8.89
CA SER A 62 -9.90 -15.39 7.88
C SER A 62 -10.88 -16.57 7.78
N ASP A 63 -11.68 -16.80 8.84
CA ASP A 63 -12.59 -17.94 8.94
C ASP A 63 -13.97 -17.71 8.33
N ARG A 64 -14.32 -16.47 8.00
CA ARG A 64 -15.59 -16.16 7.33
C ARG A 64 -15.34 -15.92 5.85
N PRO A 65 -15.98 -16.68 4.96
CA PRO A 65 -15.95 -16.40 3.53
C PRO A 65 -16.48 -14.99 3.23
N VAL A 66 -15.92 -14.36 2.22
CA VAL A 66 -16.47 -13.10 1.68
C VAL A 66 -17.88 -13.36 1.18
N ASP A 67 -18.79 -12.45 1.51
CA ASP A 67 -20.19 -12.50 1.05
C ASP A 67 -20.26 -12.55 -0.48
N ALA A 68 -21.15 -13.38 -1.01
CA ALA A 68 -21.36 -13.54 -2.45
C ALA A 68 -21.81 -12.24 -3.13
N ASP A 69 -22.64 -11.43 -2.48
CA ASP A 69 -23.04 -10.11 -3.00
C ASP A 69 -21.86 -9.15 -3.07
N PHE A 70 -20.94 -9.22 -2.08
CA PHE A 70 -19.74 -8.42 -2.10
C PHE A 70 -18.80 -8.83 -3.26
N LEU A 71 -18.61 -10.14 -3.48
CA LEU A 71 -17.84 -10.64 -4.62
C LEU A 71 -18.47 -10.23 -5.95
N ALA A 72 -19.79 -10.24 -6.05
CA ALA A 72 -20.50 -9.78 -7.24
C ALA A 72 -20.28 -8.27 -7.51
N ARG A 73 -20.24 -7.43 -6.47
CA ARG A 73 -19.88 -6.01 -6.57
C ARG A 73 -18.45 -5.81 -7.07
N VAL A 74 -17.49 -6.57 -6.52
CA VAL A 74 -16.10 -6.56 -7.00
C VAL A 74 -16.05 -6.93 -8.48
N LYS A 75 -16.75 -7.98 -8.90
CA LYS A 75 -16.79 -8.44 -10.28
C LYS A 75 -17.43 -7.42 -11.24
N ARG A 76 -18.37 -6.59 -10.76
CA ARG A 76 -18.93 -5.48 -11.55
C ARG A 76 -18.02 -4.24 -11.60
N GLY A 77 -16.88 -4.24 -10.90
CA GLY A 77 -15.94 -3.11 -10.88
C GLY A 77 -16.39 -1.94 -9.98
N GLU A 78 -17.27 -2.20 -9.00
CA GLU A 78 -17.81 -1.19 -8.08
C GLU A 78 -16.88 -0.90 -6.89
N ILE A 79 -15.79 -1.65 -6.75
CA ILE A 79 -14.84 -1.57 -5.64
C ILE A 79 -13.43 -1.68 -6.19
N GLY A 80 -12.58 -0.69 -5.87
CA GLY A 80 -11.18 -0.65 -6.31
C GLY A 80 -10.19 -1.08 -5.23
N SER A 81 -10.56 -0.94 -3.96
CA SER A 81 -9.68 -1.31 -2.85
C SER A 81 -10.44 -1.77 -1.62
N ILE A 82 -9.77 -2.56 -0.81
CA ILE A 82 -10.29 -3.12 0.45
C ILE A 82 -9.44 -2.61 1.61
N LEU A 83 -10.10 -2.15 2.66
CA LEU A 83 -9.47 -1.89 3.96
C LEU A 83 -9.66 -3.10 4.87
N GLY A 84 -8.56 -3.59 5.41
CA GLY A 84 -8.48 -4.70 6.36
C GLY A 84 -7.86 -5.96 5.76
N ALA A 85 -7.15 -6.71 6.61
CA ALA A 85 -6.56 -7.99 6.21
C ALA A 85 -7.66 -9.01 5.88
N ALA A 86 -7.56 -9.62 4.72
CA ALA A 86 -8.59 -10.54 4.24
C ALA A 86 -8.34 -12.00 4.62
N GLY A 87 -7.10 -12.36 4.99
CA GLY A 87 -6.64 -13.74 5.01
C GLY A 87 -6.48 -14.31 3.60
N ILE A 88 -5.62 -15.30 3.44
CA ILE A 88 -5.27 -15.82 2.10
C ILE A 88 -6.47 -16.36 1.31
N PRO A 89 -7.40 -17.17 1.89
CA PRO A 89 -8.55 -17.67 1.14
C PRO A 89 -9.44 -16.54 0.61
N ASN A 90 -9.74 -15.56 1.44
CA ASN A 90 -10.58 -14.42 1.07
C ASN A 90 -9.86 -13.48 0.07
N TYR A 91 -8.57 -13.24 0.27
CA TYR A 91 -7.75 -12.49 -0.70
C TYR A 91 -7.81 -13.13 -2.08
N ASN A 92 -7.62 -14.44 -2.17
CA ASN A 92 -7.69 -15.16 -3.44
C ASN A 92 -9.09 -15.07 -4.07
N ALA A 93 -10.16 -15.20 -3.28
CA ALA A 93 -11.53 -15.05 -3.77
C ALA A 93 -11.81 -13.64 -4.31
N LEU A 94 -11.36 -12.61 -3.59
CA LEU A 94 -11.47 -11.20 -3.98
C LEU A 94 -10.69 -10.91 -5.27
N GLN A 95 -9.44 -11.35 -5.35
CA GLN A 95 -8.60 -11.16 -6.54
C GLN A 95 -9.17 -11.91 -7.76
N LYS A 96 -9.68 -13.13 -7.55
CA LYS A 96 -10.36 -13.87 -8.62
C LYS A 96 -11.58 -13.08 -9.13
N ALA A 97 -12.43 -12.59 -8.25
CA ALA A 97 -13.58 -11.79 -8.65
C ALA A 97 -13.18 -10.53 -9.41
N ALA A 98 -12.11 -9.83 -8.97
CA ALA A 98 -11.60 -8.64 -9.62
C ALA A 98 -11.02 -8.93 -11.01
N THR A 99 -10.21 -9.98 -11.15
CA THR A 99 -9.61 -10.35 -12.43
C THR A 99 -10.63 -10.94 -13.42
N GLU A 100 -11.75 -11.47 -12.95
CA GLU A 100 -12.89 -11.89 -13.76
C GLU A 100 -13.84 -10.73 -14.12
N SER A 101 -13.57 -9.50 -13.65
CA SER A 101 -14.32 -8.32 -14.05
C SER A 101 -14.06 -7.96 -15.53
N ARG A 102 -14.90 -7.11 -16.11
CA ARG A 102 -14.78 -6.69 -17.54
C ARG A 102 -13.42 -6.12 -17.90
N LEU A 103 -12.78 -5.41 -16.99
CA LEU A 103 -11.46 -4.79 -17.20
C LEU A 103 -10.31 -5.60 -16.61
N GLY A 104 -10.60 -6.57 -15.73
CA GLY A 104 -9.61 -7.44 -15.13
C GLY A 104 -8.62 -6.74 -14.19
N ILE A 105 -9.01 -5.60 -13.60
CA ILE A 105 -8.14 -4.81 -12.72
C ILE A 105 -8.08 -5.48 -11.34
N PRO A 106 -6.89 -5.88 -10.86
CA PRO A 106 -6.75 -6.45 -9.52
C PRO A 106 -7.10 -5.44 -8.42
N LEU A 107 -7.55 -5.93 -7.27
CA LEU A 107 -7.79 -5.10 -6.10
C LEU A 107 -6.50 -4.77 -5.35
N THR A 108 -6.44 -3.57 -4.77
CA THR A 108 -5.55 -3.31 -3.64
C THR A 108 -6.24 -3.69 -2.34
N VAL A 109 -5.57 -4.49 -1.51
CA VAL A 109 -6.06 -4.90 -0.19
C VAL A 109 -5.04 -4.40 0.83
N GLY A 110 -5.44 -3.39 1.58
CA GLY A 110 -4.57 -2.66 2.49
C GLY A 110 -4.95 -2.82 3.95
N ASN A 111 -3.94 -2.77 4.82
CA ASN A 111 -4.15 -2.74 6.26
C ASN A 111 -3.07 -1.92 6.97
N ASP A 112 -3.36 -1.51 8.20
CA ASP A 112 -2.42 -0.83 9.08
C ASP A 112 -1.46 -1.85 9.70
N MET A 113 -0.20 -1.80 9.29
CA MET A 113 0.89 -2.62 9.85
C MET A 113 1.87 -1.73 10.62
N ILE A 114 1.34 -0.81 11.43
CA ILE A 114 2.05 0.35 12.02
C ILE A 114 3.31 -0.04 12.78
N HIS A 115 3.26 -1.16 13.51
CA HIS A 115 4.41 -1.66 14.27
C HIS A 115 4.58 -3.19 14.17
N GLY A 116 4.18 -3.75 13.04
CA GLY A 116 4.33 -5.16 12.73
C GLY A 116 3.09 -5.80 12.12
N CYS A 117 3.26 -6.98 11.58
CA CYS A 117 2.20 -7.78 10.97
C CYS A 117 2.01 -9.10 11.75
N LEU A 118 2.84 -10.10 11.51
CA LEU A 118 2.94 -11.32 12.31
C LEU A 118 3.91 -11.12 13.47
N THR A 119 5.06 -10.52 13.18
CA THR A 119 6.04 -10.11 14.19
C THR A 119 5.66 -8.72 14.68
N GLN A 120 5.57 -8.57 16.00
CA GLN A 120 5.30 -7.28 16.64
C GLN A 120 6.60 -6.59 17.05
N PHE A 121 6.68 -5.31 16.75
CA PHE A 121 7.79 -4.42 17.07
C PHE A 121 7.34 -3.33 18.06
N PRO A 122 8.27 -2.57 18.66
CA PRO A 122 7.90 -1.39 19.41
C PRO A 122 7.06 -0.43 18.56
N ILE A 123 6.15 0.30 19.20
CA ILE A 123 5.38 1.35 18.53
C ILE A 123 6.33 2.37 17.87
N PRO A 124 5.91 3.06 16.79
CA PRO A 124 6.79 3.97 16.05
C PRO A 124 7.49 5.02 16.92
N LEU A 125 6.79 5.57 17.90
CA LEU A 125 7.39 6.50 18.86
C LEU A 125 8.53 5.86 19.67
N GLY A 126 8.38 4.61 20.09
CA GLY A 126 9.43 3.86 20.80
C GLY A 126 10.56 3.42 19.88
N LEU A 127 10.22 3.00 18.66
CA LEU A 127 11.22 2.56 17.68
C LEU A 127 12.08 3.72 17.20
N SER A 128 11.49 4.89 16.94
CA SER A 128 12.22 6.09 16.52
C SER A 128 13.19 6.60 17.61
N ALA A 129 12.83 6.41 18.90
CA ALA A 129 13.68 6.76 20.04
C ALA A 129 14.99 5.95 20.11
N SER A 130 15.12 4.86 19.36
CA SER A 130 16.38 4.10 19.25
C SER A 130 17.46 4.84 18.45
N TRP A 131 17.10 5.78 17.59
CA TRP A 131 17.98 6.47 16.65
C TRP A 131 18.78 5.54 15.75
N ASP A 132 18.29 4.32 15.51
CA ASP A 132 18.92 3.27 14.69
C ASP A 132 18.15 3.11 13.37
N GLU A 133 18.55 3.88 12.35
CA GLU A 133 17.95 3.83 11.01
C GLU A 133 18.04 2.43 10.38
N ALA A 134 19.12 1.70 10.67
CA ALA A 134 19.27 0.34 10.17
C ALA A 134 18.27 -0.63 10.83
N ALA A 135 17.92 -0.41 12.09
CA ALA A 135 16.86 -1.17 12.74
C ALA A 135 15.48 -0.82 12.15
N TRP A 136 15.21 0.47 11.87
CA TRP A 136 13.95 0.89 11.24
C TRP A 136 13.77 0.23 9.87
N TYR A 137 14.82 0.26 9.04
CA TYR A 137 14.80 -0.41 7.73
C TYR A 137 14.50 -1.91 7.86
N ARG A 138 15.15 -2.62 8.79
CA ARG A 138 14.90 -4.06 9.01
C ARG A 138 13.45 -4.34 9.46
N VAL A 139 12.87 -3.45 10.25
CA VAL A 139 11.45 -3.56 10.64
C VAL A 139 10.55 -3.42 9.41
N GLY A 140 10.80 -2.43 8.55
CA GLY A 140 10.10 -2.25 7.27
C GLY A 140 10.19 -3.50 6.38
N GLU A 141 11.39 -4.08 6.22
CA GLU A 141 11.57 -5.33 5.47
C GLU A 141 10.73 -6.49 6.02
N VAL A 142 10.68 -6.67 7.34
CA VAL A 142 9.89 -7.75 7.95
C VAL A 142 8.41 -7.50 7.71
N ILE A 143 7.92 -6.29 7.92
CA ILE A 143 6.54 -5.91 7.64
C ILE A 143 6.17 -6.19 6.17
N ALA A 144 7.03 -5.77 5.24
CA ALA A 144 6.80 -5.97 3.81
C ALA A 144 6.73 -7.46 3.43
N ARG A 145 7.58 -8.31 4.04
CA ARG A 145 7.58 -9.76 3.81
C ARG A 145 6.36 -10.46 4.40
N GLU A 146 5.87 -9.99 5.56
CA GLU A 146 4.77 -10.62 6.27
C GLU A 146 3.40 -10.16 5.78
N THR A 147 3.27 -8.96 5.24
CA THR A 147 2.02 -8.37 4.76
C THR A 147 1.27 -9.29 3.77
N PRO A 148 1.92 -9.88 2.75
CA PRO A 148 1.25 -10.81 1.84
C PRO A 148 0.72 -12.07 2.53
N LEU A 149 1.35 -12.51 3.61
CA LEU A 149 0.94 -13.70 4.36
C LEU A 149 -0.39 -13.50 5.11
N LYS A 150 -0.82 -12.24 5.26
CA LYS A 150 -2.14 -11.87 5.82
C LYS A 150 -3.19 -11.60 4.73
N GLY A 151 -2.87 -11.82 3.45
CA GLY A 151 -3.78 -11.52 2.35
C GLY A 151 -3.93 -10.01 2.11
N CYS A 152 -2.83 -9.29 2.20
CA CYS A 152 -2.71 -7.87 1.86
C CYS A 152 -1.61 -7.68 0.82
N ASN A 153 -1.79 -6.71 -0.07
CA ASN A 153 -0.76 -6.27 -1.03
C ASN A 153 -0.46 -4.76 -0.92
N TRP A 154 -0.97 -4.15 0.13
CA TRP A 154 -0.77 -2.75 0.46
C TRP A 154 -0.70 -2.58 1.98
N THR A 155 0.16 -1.69 2.46
CA THR A 155 0.20 -1.25 3.86
C THR A 155 0.11 0.25 3.95
N PHE A 156 -0.56 0.77 5.00
CA PHE A 156 -0.67 2.21 5.28
C PHE A 156 0.45 2.70 6.21
N THR A 157 1.49 1.90 6.39
CA THR A 157 2.69 2.20 7.18
C THR A 157 3.79 2.79 6.27
N PRO A 158 4.59 3.75 6.75
CA PRO A 158 4.58 4.34 8.09
C PRO A 158 3.57 5.48 8.26
N MET A 159 3.18 5.78 9.53
CA MET A 159 2.48 7.02 9.86
C MET A 159 3.45 8.19 9.79
N VAL A 160 3.10 9.20 8.99
CA VAL A 160 3.97 10.36 8.71
C VAL A 160 3.47 11.66 9.36
N ASP A 161 2.46 11.58 10.21
CA ASP A 161 1.96 12.71 10.97
C ASP A 161 3.01 13.23 11.95
N ILE A 162 3.07 14.55 12.13
CA ILE A 162 3.96 15.19 13.09
C ILE A 162 3.15 15.57 14.35
N PRO A 163 3.20 14.76 15.41
CA PRO A 163 2.37 14.95 16.60
C PRO A 163 2.95 16.05 17.49
N ARG A 164 2.49 17.28 17.33
CA ARG A 164 2.93 18.44 18.11
C ARG A 164 2.15 18.62 19.41
N ASP A 165 0.98 17.99 19.53
CA ASP A 165 0.09 18.13 20.68
C ASP A 165 -0.15 16.75 21.29
N ALA A 166 0.27 16.57 22.55
CA ALA A 166 0.14 15.31 23.27
C ALA A 166 -1.33 14.85 23.51
N ARG A 167 -2.31 15.74 23.29
CA ARG A 167 -3.74 15.40 23.36
C ARG A 167 -4.23 14.64 22.14
N TRP A 168 -3.47 14.61 21.05
CA TRP A 168 -3.83 13.83 19.87
C TRP A 168 -3.75 12.32 20.16
N GLY A 169 -4.86 11.61 19.99
CA GLY A 169 -5.01 10.22 20.44
C GLY A 169 -4.12 9.19 19.72
N ARG A 170 -3.50 9.56 18.58
CA ARG A 170 -2.65 8.67 17.77
C ARG A 170 -1.15 9.02 17.86
N ILE A 171 -0.73 9.76 18.87
CA ILE A 171 0.66 10.21 19.03
C ILE A 171 1.66 9.04 19.04
N ALA A 172 1.27 7.89 19.57
CA ALA A 172 2.10 6.69 19.68
C ALA A 172 2.40 6.03 18.33
N GLU A 173 1.62 6.32 17.31
CA GLU A 173 1.71 5.70 15.98
C GLU A 173 2.70 6.40 15.03
N SER A 174 3.26 7.53 15.43
CA SER A 174 4.21 8.31 14.64
C SER A 174 5.60 8.36 15.25
N ALA A 175 6.59 8.78 14.47
CA ALA A 175 7.99 8.81 14.87
C ALA A 175 8.37 9.97 15.83
N GLY A 176 7.38 10.74 16.32
CA GLY A 176 7.61 11.88 17.22
C GLY A 176 7.45 13.24 16.54
N GLN A 177 7.66 14.31 17.32
CA GLN A 177 7.35 15.68 16.91
C GLN A 177 8.40 16.35 16.02
N ASP A 178 9.57 15.72 15.85
CA ASP A 178 10.65 16.28 15.04
C ASP A 178 10.47 15.89 13.56
N PRO A 179 10.30 16.85 12.64
CA PRO A 179 10.12 16.55 11.22
C PRO A 179 11.31 15.83 10.57
N LEU A 180 12.55 16.08 11.04
CA LEU A 180 13.75 15.41 10.51
C LEU A 180 13.73 13.93 10.87
N VAL A 181 13.49 13.61 12.16
CA VAL A 181 13.39 12.21 12.62
C VAL A 181 12.24 11.49 11.90
N ALA A 182 11.07 12.12 11.78
CA ALA A 182 9.94 11.54 11.07
C ALA A 182 10.25 11.28 9.59
N SER A 183 11.00 12.18 8.94
CA SER A 183 11.42 12.02 7.54
C SER A 183 12.41 10.85 7.37
N LEU A 184 13.41 10.76 8.23
CA LEU A 184 14.40 9.66 8.20
C LEU A 184 13.73 8.31 8.50
N TYR A 185 12.87 8.28 9.51
CA TYR A 185 12.09 7.10 9.86
C TYR A 185 11.21 6.64 8.69
N SER A 186 10.49 7.57 8.07
CA SER A 186 9.61 7.24 6.94
C SER A 186 10.39 6.72 5.74
N ALA A 187 11.54 7.34 5.43
CA ALA A 187 12.40 6.89 4.34
C ALA A 187 13.00 5.50 4.59
N ALA A 188 13.31 5.17 5.85
CA ALA A 188 13.84 3.86 6.22
C ALA A 188 12.75 2.75 6.19
N MET A 189 11.48 3.11 6.42
CA MET A 189 10.38 2.14 6.48
C MET A 189 9.76 1.83 5.11
N VAL A 190 10.03 2.64 4.06
CA VAL A 190 9.54 2.48 2.69
C VAL A 190 10.59 1.85 1.80
#